data_dc3a34dc0189212199cd49419d9412b7
#
_entry.id   dc3a34dc0189212199cd49419d9412b7
#
_cell.length_a   1.000
_cell.length_b   1.000
_cell.length_c   1.000
_cell.angle_alpha   90.00
_cell.angle_beta   90.00
_cell.angle_gamma   90.00
#
_symmetry.space_group_name_H-M   'P 1'
#
loop_
_entity.id
_entity.type
_entity.pdbx_description
1 polymer ?
#
loop_
_entity_poly.entity_id
_entity_poly.type
_entity_poly.pdbx_seq_one_letter_code
_entity_poly.pdbx_strand_id
1 'polypeptide(L)'
;MSHGLLIGLVASCATLNPETVTSNRMLPLVLYNFARSLDLSQKYEEGAKVARCGKEACIKYGHYQVLHSCLEIEAECDFFLGKKEESVERYREAFYICKVMGYEDDLQIIRTEAEKYLNILF
;
A
#
# COMPACT_ATOMS: atom_id res chain seq x y z
N MET A 1 -9.75 11.69 -14.58
CA MET A 1 -9.08 10.49 -15.12
C MET A 1 -9.92 9.26 -14.81
N SER A 2 -10.14 8.40 -15.79
CA SER A 2 -10.95 7.20 -15.56
C SER A 2 -10.16 6.14 -14.79
N HIS A 3 -10.86 5.30 -14.04
CA HIS A 3 -10.24 4.18 -13.34
C HIS A 3 -9.50 3.24 -14.30
N GLY A 4 -10.05 3.03 -15.51
CA GLY A 4 -9.43 2.16 -16.50
C GLY A 4 -8.03 2.60 -16.91
N LEU A 5 -7.84 3.91 -17.07
CA LEU A 5 -6.53 4.45 -17.44
C LEU A 5 -5.51 4.27 -16.31
N LEU A 6 -5.90 4.56 -15.07
CA LEU A 6 -5.00 4.39 -13.92
C LEU A 6 -4.68 2.91 -13.67
N ILE A 7 -5.65 2.03 -13.83
CA ILE A 7 -5.42 0.59 -13.67
C ILE A 7 -4.48 0.08 -14.75
N GLY A 8 -4.58 0.60 -15.97
CA GLY A 8 -3.62 0.27 -17.03
C GLY A 8 -2.20 0.66 -16.67
N LEU A 9 -2.01 1.86 -16.09
CA LEU A 9 -0.71 2.29 -15.60
C LEU A 9 -0.19 1.40 -14.48
N VAL A 10 -1.07 1.02 -13.56
CA VAL A 10 -0.73 0.13 -12.45
C VAL A 10 -0.32 -1.25 -12.95
N ALA A 11 -1.03 -1.81 -13.91
CA ALA A 11 -0.70 -3.12 -14.47
C ALA A 11 0.71 -3.16 -15.07
N SER A 12 1.20 -2.00 -15.52
CA SER A 12 2.53 -1.86 -16.11
C SER A 12 3.59 -1.37 -15.13
N CYS A 13 3.25 -1.09 -13.87
CA CYS A 13 4.17 -0.41 -12.95
C CYS A 13 5.46 -1.19 -12.70
N ALA A 14 5.41 -2.52 -12.69
CA ALA A 14 6.58 -3.36 -12.48
C ALA A 14 7.55 -3.33 -13.68
N THR A 15 7.09 -2.93 -14.85
CA THR A 15 7.89 -2.89 -16.07
C THR A 15 8.30 -1.46 -16.45
N LEU A 16 7.89 -0.45 -15.67
CA LEU A 16 8.25 0.92 -15.95
C LEU A 16 9.76 1.13 -15.87
N ASN A 17 10.30 1.77 -16.90
CA ASN A 17 11.69 2.13 -16.95
C ASN A 17 11.88 3.51 -16.34
N PRO A 18 12.83 3.71 -15.41
CA PRO A 18 13.09 5.02 -14.82
C PRO A 18 13.33 6.12 -15.85
N GLU A 19 13.92 5.79 -17.00
CA GLU A 19 14.18 6.75 -18.06
C GLU A 19 12.92 7.24 -18.77
N THR A 20 11.84 6.44 -18.75
CA THR A 20 10.59 6.80 -19.40
C THR A 20 9.58 7.43 -18.45
N VAL A 21 9.88 7.45 -17.16
CA VAL A 21 9.02 8.05 -16.13
C VAL A 21 9.63 9.39 -15.76
N THR A 22 8.96 10.47 -16.14
CA THR A 22 9.48 11.83 -15.97
C THR A 22 9.57 12.26 -14.51
N SER A 23 8.86 11.59 -13.59
CA SER A 23 8.90 11.91 -12.17
C SER A 23 8.77 10.65 -11.34
N ASN A 24 9.85 9.87 -11.26
CA ASN A 24 9.90 8.62 -10.51
C ASN A 24 9.56 8.80 -9.03
N ARG A 25 9.90 9.98 -8.47
CA ARG A 25 9.65 10.29 -7.06
C ARG A 25 8.17 10.44 -6.76
N MET A 26 7.38 10.85 -7.75
CA MET A 26 5.95 11.08 -7.57
C MET A 26 5.12 9.82 -7.75
N LEU A 27 5.64 8.84 -8.50
CA LEU A 27 4.88 7.62 -8.80
C LEU A 27 4.43 6.88 -7.54
N PRO A 28 5.30 6.61 -6.55
CA PRO A 28 4.85 5.95 -5.32
C PRO A 28 3.73 6.72 -4.61
N LEU A 29 3.84 8.04 -4.55
CA LEU A 29 2.83 8.86 -3.90
C LEU A 29 1.51 8.84 -4.65
N VAL A 30 1.54 8.90 -5.98
CA VAL A 30 0.33 8.80 -6.81
C VAL A 30 -0.34 7.45 -6.62
N LEU A 31 0.42 6.37 -6.62
CA LEU A 31 -0.13 5.03 -6.42
C LEU A 31 -0.70 4.84 -5.01
N TYR A 32 -0.01 5.38 -4.00
CA TYR A 32 -0.53 5.36 -2.64
C TYR A 32 -1.87 6.09 -2.56
N ASN A 33 -1.97 7.30 -3.08
CA ASN A 33 -3.20 8.08 -3.04
C ASN A 33 -4.33 7.39 -3.79
N PHE A 34 -4.03 6.77 -4.93
CA PHE A 34 -5.03 6.02 -5.70
C PHE A 34 -5.50 4.79 -4.92
N ALA A 35 -4.58 4.04 -4.35
CA ALA A 35 -4.94 2.88 -3.53
C ALA A 35 -5.83 3.25 -2.36
N ARG A 36 -5.51 4.36 -1.67
CA ARG A 36 -6.32 4.86 -0.56
C ARG A 36 -7.74 5.21 -1.03
N SER A 37 -7.85 5.88 -2.17
CA SER A 37 -9.14 6.23 -2.74
C SER A 37 -9.99 4.98 -3.05
N LEU A 38 -9.37 3.95 -3.61
CA LEU A 38 -10.06 2.69 -3.91
C LEU A 38 -10.51 1.98 -2.64
N ASP A 39 -9.66 1.95 -1.62
CA ASP A 39 -9.98 1.35 -0.34
C ASP A 39 -11.18 2.07 0.31
N LEU A 40 -11.15 3.39 0.35
CA LEU A 40 -12.24 4.18 0.91
C LEU A 40 -13.53 4.03 0.12
N SER A 41 -13.45 3.73 -1.17
CA SER A 41 -14.59 3.48 -2.03
C SER A 41 -15.04 2.00 -1.98
N GLN A 42 -14.45 1.20 -1.11
CA GLN A 42 -14.75 -0.22 -0.94
C GLN A 42 -14.45 -1.07 -2.18
N LYS A 43 -13.55 -0.60 -3.03
CA LYS A 43 -13.06 -1.35 -4.18
C LYS A 43 -11.79 -2.09 -3.78
N TYR A 44 -11.96 -3.09 -2.94
CA TYR A 44 -10.85 -3.72 -2.23
C TYR A 44 -9.93 -4.52 -3.14
N GLU A 45 -10.44 -5.20 -4.14
CA GLU A 45 -9.61 -5.97 -5.06
C GLU A 45 -8.68 -5.06 -5.85
N GLU A 46 -9.23 -3.98 -6.41
CA GLU A 46 -8.44 -2.98 -7.11
C GLU A 46 -7.49 -2.25 -6.17
N GLY A 47 -7.98 -1.90 -4.98
CA GLY A 47 -7.18 -1.22 -3.96
C GLY A 47 -5.96 -2.02 -3.54
N ALA A 48 -6.11 -3.32 -3.30
CA ALA A 48 -4.99 -4.19 -2.96
C ALA A 48 -3.97 -4.25 -4.09
N LYS A 49 -4.43 -4.35 -5.32
CA LYS A 49 -3.57 -4.41 -6.49
C LYS A 49 -2.76 -3.12 -6.67
N VAL A 50 -3.42 -1.97 -6.54
CA VAL A 50 -2.75 -0.66 -6.66
C VAL A 50 -1.78 -0.45 -5.51
N ALA A 51 -2.16 -0.84 -4.29
CA ALA A 51 -1.28 -0.73 -3.12
C ALA A 51 -0.01 -1.57 -3.31
N ARG A 52 -0.14 -2.76 -3.86
CA ARG A 52 1.00 -3.63 -4.16
C ARG A 52 1.94 -2.99 -5.18
N CYS A 53 1.39 -2.38 -6.22
CA CYS A 53 2.19 -1.63 -7.19
C CYS A 53 2.87 -0.42 -6.56
N GLY A 54 2.17 0.25 -5.65
CA GLY A 54 2.75 1.37 -4.89
C GLY A 54 3.93 0.92 -4.05
N LYS A 55 3.80 -0.21 -3.38
CA LYS A 55 4.90 -0.80 -2.61
C LYS A 55 6.11 -1.08 -3.51
N GLU A 56 5.89 -1.72 -4.65
CA GLU A 56 6.96 -2.04 -5.59
C GLU A 56 7.65 -0.78 -6.12
N ALA A 57 6.87 0.27 -6.40
CA ALA A 57 7.41 1.54 -6.84
C ALA A 57 8.25 2.21 -5.75
N CYS A 58 7.80 2.14 -4.49
CA CYS A 58 8.58 2.67 -3.36
C CYS A 58 9.96 2.02 -3.29
N ILE A 59 10.01 0.71 -3.45
CA ILE A 59 11.26 -0.04 -3.37
C ILE A 59 12.13 0.26 -4.59
N LYS A 60 11.54 0.24 -5.78
CA LYS A 60 12.26 0.46 -7.03
C LYS A 60 12.93 1.82 -7.11
N TYR A 61 12.25 2.85 -6.64
CA TYR A 61 12.74 4.22 -6.75
C TYR A 61 13.32 4.78 -5.45
N GLY A 62 13.40 3.96 -4.41
CA GLY A 62 13.97 4.39 -3.13
C GLY A 62 13.15 5.42 -2.38
N HIS A 63 11.85 5.47 -2.62
CA HIS A 63 10.94 6.41 -1.96
C HIS A 63 10.20 5.68 -0.85
N TYR A 64 10.83 5.58 0.33
CA TYR A 64 10.34 4.71 1.40
C TYR A 64 9.33 5.34 2.34
N GLN A 65 9.05 6.65 2.22
CA GLN A 65 8.17 7.36 3.16
C GLN A 65 6.73 6.86 3.16
N VAL A 66 6.24 6.35 2.03
CA VAL A 66 4.88 5.82 1.94
C VAL A 66 4.81 4.30 1.81
N LEU A 67 5.94 3.62 1.99
CA LEU A 67 6.00 2.16 1.87
C LEU A 67 5.08 1.48 2.88
N HIS A 68 5.17 1.87 4.16
CA HIS A 68 4.31 1.31 5.21
C HIS A 68 2.84 1.60 4.95
N SER A 69 2.53 2.76 4.36
CA SER A 69 1.16 3.12 4.04
C SER A 69 0.57 2.25 2.93
N CYS A 70 1.37 1.92 1.92
CA CYS A 70 0.95 0.98 0.87
C CYS A 70 0.68 -0.41 1.44
N LEU A 71 1.54 -0.87 2.35
CA LEU A 71 1.35 -2.15 3.02
C LEU A 71 0.10 -2.17 3.89
N GLU A 72 -0.17 -1.08 4.62
CA GLU A 72 -1.37 -0.93 5.43
C GLU A 72 -2.63 -1.00 4.58
N ILE A 73 -2.65 -0.29 3.44
CA ILE A 73 -3.80 -0.32 2.54
C ILE A 73 -4.00 -1.72 1.97
N GLU A 74 -2.94 -2.38 1.55
CA GLU A 74 -3.02 -3.76 1.06
C GLU A 74 -3.57 -4.68 2.14
N ALA A 75 -3.09 -4.54 3.37
CA ALA A 75 -3.57 -5.33 4.51
C ALA A 75 -5.06 -5.13 4.77
N GLU A 76 -5.52 -3.89 4.76
CA GLU A 76 -6.93 -3.58 4.98
C GLU A 76 -7.80 -4.14 3.87
N CYS A 77 -7.40 -3.94 2.62
CA CYS A 77 -8.11 -4.50 1.47
C CYS A 77 -8.16 -6.03 1.53
N ASP A 78 -7.04 -6.68 1.84
CA ASP A 78 -6.97 -8.13 1.97
C ASP A 78 -7.91 -8.64 3.06
N PHE A 79 -8.00 -7.92 4.18
CA PHE A 79 -8.94 -8.27 5.24
C PHE A 79 -10.38 -8.29 4.72
N PHE A 80 -10.81 -7.23 4.04
CA PHE A 80 -12.17 -7.14 3.52
C PHE A 80 -12.43 -8.11 2.38
N LEU A 81 -11.39 -8.60 1.72
CA LEU A 81 -11.50 -9.66 0.70
C LEU A 81 -11.52 -11.07 1.31
N GLY A 82 -11.42 -11.19 2.62
CA GLY A 82 -11.38 -12.48 3.29
C GLY A 82 -10.02 -13.15 3.28
N LYS A 83 -8.97 -12.46 2.87
CA LYS A 83 -7.60 -12.97 2.84
C LYS A 83 -6.90 -12.67 4.16
N LYS A 84 -7.34 -13.35 5.19
CA LYS A 84 -6.90 -13.06 6.56
C LYS A 84 -5.40 -13.25 6.76
N GLU A 85 -4.84 -14.32 6.25
CA GLU A 85 -3.42 -14.62 6.44
C GLU A 85 -2.52 -13.60 5.76
N GLU A 86 -2.87 -13.23 4.53
CA GLU A 86 -2.15 -12.20 3.78
C GLU A 86 -2.25 -10.85 4.48
N SER A 87 -3.42 -10.53 5.01
CA SER A 87 -3.65 -9.31 5.77
C SER A 87 -2.72 -9.23 6.99
N VAL A 88 -2.63 -10.32 7.75
CA VAL A 88 -1.74 -10.40 8.91
C VAL A 88 -0.30 -10.11 8.51
N GLU A 89 0.16 -10.72 7.43
CA GLU A 89 1.54 -10.52 6.97
C GLU A 89 1.81 -9.07 6.56
N ARG A 90 0.85 -8.45 5.86
CA ARG A 90 1.02 -7.05 5.43
C ARG A 90 1.03 -6.10 6.63
N TYR A 91 0.15 -6.31 7.60
CA TYR A 91 0.18 -5.50 8.83
C TYR A 91 1.49 -5.68 9.59
N ARG A 92 1.99 -6.90 9.67
CA ARG A 92 3.28 -7.15 10.33
C ARG A 92 4.43 -6.43 9.64
N GLU A 93 4.48 -6.49 8.32
CA GLU A 93 5.50 -5.78 7.55
C GLU A 93 5.41 -4.27 7.78
N ALA A 94 4.19 -3.72 7.70
CA ALA A 94 3.98 -2.29 7.94
C ALA A 94 4.41 -1.88 9.34
N PHE A 95 4.07 -2.69 10.33
CA PHE A 95 4.45 -2.45 11.72
C PHE A 95 5.98 -2.38 11.87
N TYR A 96 6.69 -3.35 11.32
CA TYR A 96 8.15 -3.37 11.44
C TYR A 96 8.82 -2.21 10.71
N ILE A 97 8.29 -1.82 9.57
CA ILE A 97 8.82 -0.66 8.84
C ILE A 97 8.63 0.60 9.68
N CYS A 98 7.46 0.82 10.25
CA CYS A 98 7.21 1.97 11.12
C CYS A 98 8.12 1.96 12.34
N LYS A 99 8.37 0.79 12.91
CA LYS A 99 9.24 0.65 14.06
C LYS A 99 10.69 1.02 13.71
N VAL A 100 11.19 0.51 12.60
CA VAL A 100 12.56 0.79 12.14
C VAL A 100 12.72 2.26 11.76
N MET A 101 11.73 2.84 11.12
CA MET A 101 11.78 4.23 10.66
C MET A 101 11.44 5.24 11.75
N GLY A 102 10.95 4.79 12.89
CA GLY A 102 10.54 5.70 13.97
C GLY A 102 9.23 6.42 13.73
N TYR A 103 8.34 5.87 12.92
CA TYR A 103 7.04 6.47 12.63
C TYR A 103 6.03 6.07 13.71
N GLU A 104 6.10 6.74 14.86
CA GLU A 104 5.33 6.36 16.06
C GLU A 104 3.82 6.49 15.88
N ASP A 105 3.35 7.56 15.24
CA ASP A 105 1.93 7.78 15.03
C ASP A 105 1.35 6.71 14.10
N ASP A 106 2.03 6.43 12.99
CA ASP A 106 1.59 5.40 12.06
C ASP A 106 1.65 4.01 12.67
N LEU A 107 2.65 3.77 13.51
CA LEU A 107 2.78 2.51 14.24
C LEU A 107 1.55 2.25 15.12
N GLN A 108 1.06 3.28 15.81
CA GLN A 108 -0.12 3.15 16.65
C GLN A 108 -1.39 2.92 15.82
N ILE A 109 -1.48 3.55 14.66
CA ILE A 109 -2.60 3.32 13.73
C ILE A 109 -2.61 1.86 13.28
N ILE A 110 -1.47 1.33 12.89
CA ILE A 110 -1.32 -0.06 12.45
C ILE A 110 -1.70 -1.03 13.57
N ARG A 111 -1.23 -0.78 14.79
CA ARG A 111 -1.60 -1.59 15.95
C ARG A 111 -3.11 -1.62 16.16
N THR A 112 -3.74 -0.45 16.11
CA THR A 112 -5.17 -0.30 16.33
C THR A 112 -5.97 -1.05 15.27
N GLU A 113 -5.59 -0.93 14.01
CA GLU A 113 -6.27 -1.64 12.94
C GLU A 113 -6.08 -3.15 13.02
N ALA A 114 -4.88 -3.61 13.28
CA ALA A 114 -4.59 -5.04 13.40
C ALA A 114 -5.38 -5.68 14.55
N GLU A 115 -5.49 -4.97 15.67
CA GLU A 115 -6.30 -5.45 16.79
C GLU A 115 -7.78 -5.46 16.43
N LYS A 116 -8.26 -4.38 15.82
CA LYS A 116 -9.66 -4.23 15.47
C LYS A 116 -10.13 -5.28 14.46
N TYR A 117 -9.36 -5.50 13.40
CA TYR A 117 -9.77 -6.40 12.31
C TYR A 117 -9.38 -7.85 12.55
N LEU A 118 -8.19 -8.08 13.07
CA LEU A 118 -7.57 -9.41 13.11
C LEU A 118 -7.39 -9.95 14.53
N ASN A 119 -7.68 -9.14 15.54
CA ASN A 119 -7.48 -9.48 16.93
C ASN A 119 -6.03 -9.90 17.23
N ILE A 120 -5.08 -9.18 16.63
CA ILE A 120 -3.65 -9.42 16.78
C ILE A 120 -3.03 -8.27 17.56
N LEU A 121 -2.17 -8.62 18.52
CA LEU A 121 -1.41 -7.65 19.31
C LEU A 121 0.06 -7.68 18.85
N PHE A 122 0.54 -6.53 18.39
CA PHE A 122 1.95 -6.36 18.04
C PHE A 122 2.75 -5.78 19.20
#